data_00ec78fdb8dfae726952e61218970f77
#
_entry.id   00ec78fdb8dfae726952e61218970f77
#
_cell.length_a   1.000
_cell.length_b   1.000
_cell.length_c   1.000
_cell.angle_alpha   90.00
_cell.angle_beta   90.00
_cell.angle_gamma   90.00
#
_symmetry.space_group_name_H-M   'P 1'
#
loop_
_entity.id
_entity.type
_entity.pdbx_description
1 polymer ?
#
loop_
_entity_poly.entity_id
_entity_poly.type
_entity_poly.pdbx_seq_one_letter_code
_entity_poly.pdbx_strand_id
1 'polypeptide(L)'
;MYARIIIFEGPDGVGKTTLINHFRKEFKNSYYMHLRVHKDMKLWHTASMRLAIKKRKEGKLVLIDRHWPSEQCYSYIYRDGPSYDARFIYDKLKTEGALYVWCSPENTDKVKANHRINREERHEEYHDIDKVVELYDNYWHGFEDKQNVLWELSPLKLRNDFIRYDMLKEGDNLEKVTDKIMDRSFALGL
;
A
#
# COMPACT_ATOMS: atom_id res chain seq x y z
N MET A 1 -3.91 -19.31 14.24
CA MET A 1 -3.46 -17.94 14.58
C MET A 1 -2.84 -17.34 13.33
N TYR A 2 -3.32 -16.19 12.88
CA TYR A 2 -3.03 -15.65 11.54
C TYR A 2 -1.84 -14.69 11.57
N ALA A 3 -0.62 -15.22 11.76
CA ALA A 3 0.61 -14.42 11.79
C ALA A 3 1.04 -14.04 10.36
N ARG A 4 0.56 -12.93 9.85
CA ARG A 4 0.82 -12.42 8.49
C ARG A 4 1.24 -10.96 8.50
N ILE A 5 1.82 -10.50 7.40
CA ILE A 5 2.12 -9.10 7.15
C ILE A 5 1.26 -8.68 5.96
N ILE A 6 0.40 -7.69 6.15
CA ILE A 6 -0.43 -7.10 5.09
C ILE A 6 -0.11 -5.61 5.01
N ILE A 7 0.26 -5.15 3.83
CA ILE A 7 0.67 -3.78 3.55
C ILE A 7 -0.37 -3.15 2.64
N PHE A 8 -0.98 -2.06 3.10
CA PHE A 8 -2.00 -1.33 2.34
C PHE A 8 -1.38 -0.12 1.67
N GLU A 9 -1.46 -0.08 0.35
CA GLU A 9 -0.88 0.94 -0.50
C GLU A 9 -1.92 1.61 -1.39
N GLY A 10 -1.69 2.85 -1.75
CA GLY A 10 -2.59 3.61 -2.62
C GLY A 10 -2.64 5.09 -2.26
N PRO A 11 -3.17 5.95 -3.12
CA PRO A 11 -3.30 7.38 -2.86
C PRO A 11 -4.24 7.66 -1.67
N ASP A 12 -4.35 8.92 -1.27
CA ASP A 12 -5.31 9.30 -0.24
C ASP A 12 -6.75 9.17 -0.77
N GLY A 13 -7.72 8.98 0.13
CA GLY A 13 -9.14 8.90 -0.23
C GLY A 13 -9.64 7.60 -0.88
N VAL A 14 -8.78 6.58 -1.05
CA VAL A 14 -9.13 5.29 -1.68
C VAL A 14 -9.60 4.21 -0.71
N GLY A 15 -10.03 4.58 0.50
CA GLY A 15 -10.61 3.65 1.46
C GLY A 15 -9.63 2.80 2.27
N LYS A 16 -8.31 3.03 2.20
CA LYS A 16 -7.31 2.29 3.00
C LYS A 16 -7.66 2.22 4.49
N THR A 17 -7.87 3.38 5.10
CA THR A 17 -8.16 3.47 6.54
C THR A 17 -9.43 2.73 6.93
N THR A 18 -10.46 2.80 6.09
CA THR A 18 -11.72 2.08 6.30
C THR A 18 -11.49 0.57 6.30
N LEU A 19 -10.77 0.06 5.31
CA LEU A 19 -10.44 -1.36 5.20
C LEU A 19 -9.55 -1.83 6.37
N ILE A 20 -8.51 -1.07 6.70
CA ILE A 20 -7.61 -1.37 7.84
C ILE A 20 -8.39 -1.41 9.16
N ASN A 21 -9.29 -0.46 9.39
CA ASN A 21 -10.11 -0.43 10.60
C ASN A 21 -11.05 -1.65 10.68
N HIS A 22 -11.57 -2.12 9.54
CA HIS A 22 -12.33 -3.35 9.50
C HIS A 22 -11.44 -4.54 9.90
N PHE A 23 -10.25 -4.71 9.34
CA PHE A 23 -9.29 -5.74 9.77
C PHE A 23 -8.98 -5.67 11.27
N ARG A 24 -8.75 -4.50 11.83
CA ARG A 24 -8.47 -4.32 13.26
C ARG A 24 -9.66 -4.68 14.15
N LYS A 25 -10.87 -4.52 13.65
CA LYS A 25 -12.10 -4.91 14.34
C LYS A 25 -12.26 -6.43 14.36
N GLU A 26 -12.03 -7.09 13.23
CA GLU A 26 -12.18 -8.54 13.08
C GLU A 26 -11.02 -9.30 13.75
N PHE A 27 -9.78 -8.81 13.61
CA PHE A 27 -8.58 -9.49 14.12
C PHE A 27 -8.00 -8.75 15.34
N LYS A 28 -8.51 -9.04 16.52
CA LYS A 28 -8.11 -8.39 17.79
C LYS A 28 -6.61 -8.56 18.12
N ASN A 29 -5.98 -9.66 17.66
CA ASN A 29 -4.54 -9.89 17.81
C ASN A 29 -3.73 -9.29 16.66
N SER A 30 -4.14 -8.11 16.16
CA SER A 30 -3.42 -7.37 15.12
C SER A 30 -2.45 -6.35 15.72
N TYR A 31 -1.39 -6.04 14.96
CA TYR A 31 -0.46 -4.97 15.22
C TYR A 31 -0.47 -3.99 14.04
N TYR A 32 -0.81 -2.76 14.30
CA TYR A 32 -0.97 -1.73 13.28
C TYR A 32 0.19 -0.73 13.29
N MET A 33 0.67 -0.38 12.11
CA MET A 33 1.64 0.70 11.87
C MET A 33 1.14 1.60 10.75
N HIS A 34 1.23 2.91 10.94
CA HIS A 34 1.04 3.91 9.90
C HIS A 34 2.36 4.62 9.65
N LEU A 35 2.88 4.53 8.44
CA LEU A 35 4.15 5.16 8.08
C LEU A 35 3.90 6.50 7.41
N ARG A 36 4.51 7.54 7.99
CA ARG A 36 4.46 8.92 7.49
C ARG A 36 5.82 9.30 6.94
N VAL A 37 5.86 10.43 6.24
CA VAL A 37 7.12 11.02 5.77
C VAL A 37 8.08 11.22 6.94
N HIS A 38 9.33 10.79 6.74
CA HIS A 38 10.42 10.91 7.71
C HIS A 38 11.68 11.44 7.01
N LYS A 39 12.54 12.17 7.73
CA LYS A 39 13.79 12.73 7.16
C LYS A 39 14.75 11.68 6.60
N ASP A 40 14.72 10.47 7.14
CA ASP A 40 15.46 9.31 6.64
C ASP A 40 14.47 8.17 6.37
N MET A 41 13.93 8.15 5.15
CA MET A 41 12.93 7.16 4.72
C MET A 41 13.52 5.75 4.64
N LYS A 42 14.80 5.59 4.26
CA LYS A 42 15.46 4.28 4.22
C LYS A 42 15.53 3.65 5.59
N LEU A 43 16.00 4.41 6.59
CA LEU A 43 16.08 3.94 7.98
C LEU A 43 14.68 3.60 8.51
N TRP A 44 13.71 4.49 8.26
CA TRP A 44 12.33 4.34 8.73
C TRP A 44 11.67 3.09 8.18
N HIS A 45 11.74 2.86 6.86
CA HIS A 45 11.20 1.67 6.22
C HIS A 45 11.96 0.39 6.62
N THR A 46 13.27 0.46 6.80
CA THR A 46 14.05 -0.69 7.28
C THR A 46 13.67 -1.07 8.73
N ALA A 47 13.50 -0.08 9.59
CA ALA A 47 13.10 -0.31 10.98
C ALA A 47 11.68 -0.89 11.07
N SER A 48 10.73 -0.33 10.30
CA SER A 48 9.35 -0.82 10.25
C SER A 48 9.26 -2.24 9.70
N MET A 49 10.01 -2.58 8.65
CA MET A 49 10.13 -3.95 8.14
C MET A 49 10.62 -4.93 9.22
N ARG A 50 11.70 -4.59 9.93
CA ARG A 50 12.22 -5.43 11.01
C ARG A 50 11.20 -5.62 12.14
N LEU A 51 10.51 -4.56 12.51
CA LEU A 51 9.47 -4.60 13.53
C LEU A 51 8.27 -5.44 13.06
N ALA A 52 7.84 -5.31 11.80
CA ALA A 52 6.78 -6.12 11.21
C ALA A 52 7.12 -7.62 11.29
N ILE A 53 8.33 -8.00 10.88
CA ILE A 53 8.81 -9.39 10.93
C ILE A 53 8.82 -9.89 12.37
N LYS A 54 9.32 -9.10 13.32
CA LYS A 54 9.30 -9.43 14.74
C LYS A 54 7.88 -9.68 15.24
N LYS A 55 6.93 -8.76 14.95
CA LYS A 55 5.54 -8.87 15.39
C LYS A 55 4.82 -10.07 14.77
N ARG A 56 5.09 -10.37 13.50
CA ARG A 56 4.61 -11.60 12.87
C ARG A 56 5.10 -12.85 13.59
N LYS A 57 6.40 -12.91 13.96
CA LYS A 57 6.98 -14.02 14.72
C LYS A 57 6.40 -14.15 16.13
N GLU A 58 5.91 -13.06 16.72
CA GLU A 58 5.14 -13.03 17.97
C GLU A 58 3.67 -13.50 17.78
N GLY A 59 3.31 -13.97 16.60
CA GLY A 59 1.95 -14.48 16.30
C GLY A 59 0.93 -13.39 15.96
N LYS A 60 1.35 -12.15 15.68
CA LYS A 60 0.45 -11.05 15.33
C LYS A 60 0.10 -11.04 13.84
N LEU A 61 -1.12 -10.62 13.52
CA LEU A 61 -1.45 -10.09 12.21
C LEU A 61 -0.92 -8.66 12.12
N VAL A 62 0.05 -8.41 11.25
CA VAL A 62 0.66 -7.09 11.10
C VAL A 62 0.01 -6.35 9.95
N LEU A 63 -0.54 -5.17 10.24
CA LEU A 63 -1.20 -4.29 9.28
C LEU A 63 -0.35 -3.03 9.13
N ILE A 64 0.11 -2.75 7.93
CA ILE A 64 0.95 -1.59 7.64
C ILE A 64 0.20 -0.68 6.66
N ASP A 65 -0.06 0.56 7.09
CA ASP A 65 -0.63 1.60 6.26
C ASP A 65 0.51 2.44 5.67
N ARG A 66 0.75 2.26 4.39
CA ARG A 66 1.86 2.78 3.60
C ARG A 66 3.23 2.18 3.97
N HIS A 67 4.02 1.95 2.93
CA HIS A 67 5.41 1.52 3.06
C HIS A 67 6.24 2.07 1.89
N TRP A 68 7.27 1.37 1.46
CA TRP A 68 8.17 1.79 0.38
C TRP A 68 7.47 2.15 -0.95
N PRO A 69 6.33 1.54 -1.39
CA PRO A 69 5.66 1.98 -2.62
C PRO A 69 5.14 3.42 -2.54
N SER A 70 4.62 3.82 -1.37
CA SER A 70 4.25 5.23 -1.15
C SER A 70 5.43 6.17 -1.31
N GLU A 71 6.61 5.82 -0.79
CA GLU A 71 7.83 6.60 -0.98
C GLU A 71 8.15 6.75 -2.47
N GLN A 72 8.05 5.68 -3.25
CA GLN A 72 8.28 5.73 -4.68
C GLN A 72 7.32 6.72 -5.37
N CYS A 73 6.02 6.59 -5.13
CA CYS A 73 5.01 7.43 -5.78
C CYS A 73 5.12 8.91 -5.37
N TYR A 74 5.16 9.18 -4.07
CA TYR A 74 5.13 10.55 -3.58
C TYR A 74 6.45 11.29 -3.79
N SER A 75 7.60 10.59 -3.73
CA SER A 75 8.89 11.23 -3.93
C SER A 75 9.09 11.74 -5.35
N TYR A 76 8.56 11.04 -6.36
CA TYR A 76 8.59 11.52 -7.74
C TYR A 76 7.85 12.84 -7.93
N ILE A 77 6.74 13.03 -7.22
CA ILE A 77 5.93 14.23 -7.35
C ILE A 77 6.50 15.39 -6.53
N TYR A 78 7.03 15.09 -5.34
CA TYR A 78 7.32 16.14 -4.35
C TYR A 78 8.82 16.28 -3.99
N ARG A 79 9.72 15.40 -4.46
CA ARG A 79 11.11 15.34 -3.99
C ARG A 79 12.15 14.86 -5.02
N ASP A 80 11.92 15.07 -6.29
CA ASP A 80 12.83 14.66 -7.38
C ASP A 80 13.20 13.16 -7.43
N GLY A 81 12.33 12.31 -6.91
CA GLY A 81 12.49 10.86 -6.92
C GLY A 81 12.78 10.24 -5.54
N PRO A 82 12.82 8.92 -5.46
CA PRO A 82 12.99 8.20 -4.21
C PRO A 82 14.39 8.36 -3.62
N SER A 83 14.47 8.53 -2.31
CA SER A 83 15.73 8.76 -1.59
C SER A 83 16.60 7.52 -1.46
N TYR A 84 16.10 6.33 -1.83
CA TYR A 84 16.83 5.07 -1.72
C TYR A 84 16.23 3.96 -2.60
N ASP A 85 17.03 2.92 -2.87
CA ASP A 85 16.58 1.70 -3.54
C ASP A 85 15.87 0.76 -2.55
N ALA A 86 14.58 0.49 -2.81
CA ALA A 86 13.74 -0.30 -1.94
C ALA A 86 13.81 -1.83 -2.18
N ARG A 87 14.60 -2.32 -3.16
CA ARG A 87 14.66 -3.74 -3.54
C ARG A 87 14.93 -4.66 -2.35
N PHE A 88 15.92 -4.32 -1.53
CA PHE A 88 16.24 -5.10 -0.33
C PHE A 88 15.03 -5.25 0.62
N ILE A 89 14.28 -4.17 0.84
CA ILE A 89 13.10 -4.16 1.72
C ILE A 89 11.99 -5.01 1.11
N TYR A 90 11.74 -4.84 -0.18
CA TYR A 90 10.75 -5.61 -0.92
C TYR A 90 11.06 -7.12 -0.86
N ASP A 91 12.28 -7.52 -1.24
CA ASP A 91 12.70 -8.92 -1.27
C ASP A 91 12.59 -9.58 0.11
N LYS A 92 12.97 -8.83 1.15
CA LYS A 92 12.87 -9.32 2.53
C LYS A 92 11.42 -9.51 2.97
N LEU A 93 10.54 -8.55 2.70
CA LEU A 93 9.12 -8.65 3.01
C LEU A 93 8.44 -9.76 2.22
N LYS A 94 8.79 -9.91 0.94
CA LYS A 94 8.30 -10.99 0.07
C LYS A 94 8.72 -12.37 0.62
N THR A 95 9.99 -12.54 1.00
CA THR A 95 10.49 -13.79 1.62
C THR A 95 9.73 -14.13 2.92
N GLU A 96 9.26 -13.14 3.64
CA GLU A 96 8.44 -13.30 4.85
C GLU A 96 6.94 -13.48 4.53
N GLY A 97 6.55 -13.60 3.27
CA GLY A 97 5.17 -13.81 2.84
C GLY A 97 4.28 -12.58 3.04
N ALA A 98 4.82 -11.38 2.92
CA ALA A 98 4.02 -10.16 2.97
C ALA A 98 3.12 -10.06 1.73
N LEU A 99 1.86 -9.67 1.94
CA LEU A 99 0.88 -9.36 0.91
C LEU A 99 0.69 -7.84 0.81
N TYR A 100 0.74 -7.31 -0.40
CA TYR A 100 0.42 -5.91 -0.69
C TYR A 100 -1.02 -5.79 -1.18
N VAL A 101 -1.82 -5.00 -0.47
CA VAL A 101 -3.17 -4.61 -0.89
C VAL A 101 -3.07 -3.27 -1.60
N TRP A 102 -3.19 -3.30 -2.92
CA TRP A 102 -3.10 -2.13 -3.77
C TRP A 102 -4.47 -1.46 -3.88
N CYS A 103 -4.69 -0.46 -3.03
CA CYS A 103 -5.93 0.30 -2.98
C CYS A 103 -5.93 1.35 -4.09
N SER A 104 -6.41 0.96 -5.26
CA SER A 104 -6.51 1.81 -6.44
C SER A 104 -7.77 1.47 -7.22
N PRO A 105 -8.83 2.28 -7.14
CA PRO A 105 -10.03 2.10 -7.94
C PRO A 105 -9.74 2.20 -9.44
N GLU A 106 -10.46 1.44 -10.25
CA GLU A 106 -10.36 1.55 -11.71
C GLU A 106 -10.83 2.92 -12.22
N ASN A 107 -11.82 3.50 -11.56
CA ASN A 107 -12.29 4.84 -11.89
C ASN A 107 -11.53 5.88 -11.06
N THR A 108 -10.39 6.30 -11.59
CA THR A 108 -9.51 7.29 -10.94
C THR A 108 -10.13 8.70 -10.88
N ASP A 109 -11.03 9.04 -11.80
CA ASP A 109 -11.68 10.37 -11.83
C ASP A 109 -12.56 10.60 -10.59
N LYS A 110 -13.24 9.55 -10.10
CA LYS A 110 -14.00 9.64 -8.85
C LYS A 110 -13.08 9.87 -7.64
N VAL A 111 -11.91 9.27 -7.62
CA VAL A 111 -10.92 9.49 -6.56
C VAL A 111 -10.43 10.93 -6.58
N LYS A 112 -10.07 11.43 -7.77
CA LYS A 112 -9.64 12.82 -7.98
C LYS A 112 -10.72 13.81 -7.56
N ALA A 113 -12.00 13.55 -7.93
CA ALA A 113 -13.14 14.39 -7.54
C ALA A 113 -13.33 14.41 -6.01
N ASN A 114 -13.31 13.24 -5.35
CA ASN A 114 -13.42 13.14 -3.89
C ASN A 114 -12.27 13.88 -3.18
N HIS A 115 -11.08 13.81 -3.74
CA HIS A 115 -9.93 14.55 -3.21
C HIS A 115 -10.13 16.06 -3.28
N ARG A 116 -10.63 16.58 -4.40
CA ARG A 116 -10.88 18.02 -4.58
C ARG A 116 -11.88 18.53 -3.55
N ILE A 117 -12.99 17.82 -3.34
CA ILE A 117 -14.00 18.17 -2.32
C ILE A 117 -13.37 18.17 -0.92
N ASN A 118 -12.66 17.13 -0.54
CA ASN A 118 -12.04 17.02 0.79
C ASN A 118 -10.94 18.06 1.03
N ARG A 119 -10.28 18.57 -0.03
CA ARG A 119 -9.26 19.64 0.05
C ARG A 119 -9.87 21.00 0.35
N GLU A 120 -10.95 21.33 -0.34
CA GLU A 120 -11.68 22.57 -0.11
C GLU A 120 -12.14 22.68 1.35
N GLU A 121 -12.53 21.53 1.95
CA GLU A 121 -12.92 21.46 3.36
C GLU A 121 -11.75 21.54 4.35
N ARG A 122 -10.54 21.09 3.97
CA ARG A 122 -9.38 20.97 4.88
C ARG A 122 -8.30 22.02 4.71
N HIS A 123 -8.42 22.91 3.72
CA HIS A 123 -7.38 23.90 3.36
C HIS A 123 -5.98 23.30 3.10
N GLU A 124 -5.91 22.07 2.62
CA GLU A 124 -4.64 21.37 2.38
C GLU A 124 -4.05 21.68 1.00
N GLU A 125 -2.76 22.09 0.98
CA GLU A 125 -2.04 22.53 -0.24
C GLU A 125 -1.40 21.36 -1.04
N TYR A 126 -2.03 20.21 -1.20
CA TYR A 126 -1.49 19.15 -2.05
C TYR A 126 -1.84 19.40 -3.52
N HIS A 127 -0.97 20.10 -4.24
CA HIS A 127 -1.24 20.57 -5.60
C HIS A 127 -1.29 19.46 -6.66
N ASP A 128 -0.76 18.24 -6.40
CA ASP A 128 -0.54 17.22 -7.42
C ASP A 128 -1.12 15.83 -7.11
N ILE A 129 -2.20 15.75 -6.32
CA ILE A 129 -2.81 14.45 -5.96
C ILE A 129 -3.27 13.67 -7.21
N ASP A 130 -3.70 14.36 -8.24
CA ASP A 130 -4.11 13.73 -9.50
C ASP A 130 -2.95 12.95 -10.13
N LYS A 131 -1.72 13.50 -10.08
CA LYS A 131 -0.50 12.81 -10.52
C LYS A 131 -0.15 11.63 -9.64
N VAL A 132 -0.37 11.75 -8.31
CA VAL A 132 -0.17 10.61 -7.40
C VAL A 132 -1.11 9.47 -7.75
N VAL A 133 -2.39 9.74 -7.98
CA VAL A 133 -3.38 8.74 -8.40
C VAL A 133 -2.96 8.07 -9.69
N GLU A 134 -2.54 8.85 -10.69
CA GLU A 134 -2.04 8.34 -11.97
C GLU A 134 -0.80 7.47 -11.82
N LEU A 135 0.15 7.85 -10.95
CA LEU A 135 1.32 7.02 -10.67
C LEU A 135 0.95 5.67 -10.08
N TYR A 136 0.04 5.64 -9.09
CA TYR A 136 -0.42 4.37 -8.52
C TYR A 136 -1.12 3.48 -9.55
N ASP A 137 -1.91 4.05 -10.46
CA ASP A 137 -2.57 3.31 -11.52
C ASP A 137 -1.55 2.78 -12.54
N ASN A 138 -0.61 3.62 -12.94
CA ASN A 138 0.50 3.24 -13.82
C ASN A 138 1.34 2.10 -13.22
N TYR A 139 1.68 2.15 -11.93
CA TYR A 139 2.38 1.06 -11.26
C TYR A 139 1.59 -0.26 -11.29
N TRP A 140 0.27 -0.20 -11.16
CA TRP A 140 -0.57 -1.39 -11.26
C TRP A 140 -0.59 -1.98 -12.67
N HIS A 141 -0.69 -1.14 -13.68
CA HIS A 141 -0.77 -1.57 -15.09
C HIS A 141 0.59 -1.82 -15.76
N GLY A 142 1.65 -1.31 -15.19
CA GLY A 142 2.99 -1.31 -15.77
C GLY A 142 3.27 -0.02 -16.54
N PHE A 143 4.45 0.54 -16.33
CA PHE A 143 4.94 1.67 -17.12
C PHE A 143 5.43 1.18 -18.48
N GLU A 144 4.95 1.79 -19.55
CA GLU A 144 5.55 1.61 -20.89
C GLU A 144 6.85 2.41 -21.07
N ASP A 145 7.17 3.33 -20.16
CA ASP A 145 8.31 4.21 -20.27
C ASP A 145 9.61 3.54 -19.81
N LYS A 146 10.37 3.07 -20.81
CA LYS A 146 11.66 2.37 -20.64
C LYS A 146 12.80 3.24 -20.07
N GLN A 147 12.60 4.52 -19.84
CA GLN A 147 13.63 5.44 -19.34
C GLN A 147 13.67 5.59 -17.82
N ASN A 148 12.63 5.19 -17.13
CA ASN A 148 12.64 5.19 -15.67
C ASN A 148 13.23 3.89 -15.13
N VAL A 149 14.45 3.96 -14.66
CA VAL A 149 15.26 2.90 -14.03
C VAL A 149 14.61 2.25 -12.79
N LEU A 150 13.40 2.68 -12.47
CA LEU A 150 12.68 2.24 -11.31
C LEU A 150 11.82 1.04 -11.61
N TRP A 151 12.32 0.05 -11.91
CA TRP A 151 11.60 -1.21 -11.99
C TRP A 151 11.49 -1.76 -13.43
N GLU A 152 12.25 -2.76 -13.65
CA GLU A 152 11.79 -3.97 -14.35
C GLU A 152 10.51 -4.49 -13.67
N LEU A 153 9.51 -3.63 -13.48
CA LEU A 153 8.22 -3.99 -12.91
C LEU A 153 7.38 -4.62 -14.01
N SER A 154 7.44 -5.91 -14.03
CA SER A 154 6.23 -6.64 -14.45
C SER A 154 5.03 -5.97 -13.79
N PRO A 155 3.92 -5.73 -14.51
CA PRO A 155 2.73 -5.13 -13.93
C PRO A 155 2.41 -5.76 -12.56
N LEU A 156 2.14 -4.97 -11.56
CA LEU A 156 1.89 -5.49 -10.20
C LEU A 156 0.76 -6.52 -10.18
N LYS A 157 -0.22 -6.38 -11.10
CA LYS A 157 -1.32 -7.32 -11.30
C LYS A 157 -0.88 -8.76 -11.61
N LEU A 158 0.34 -8.94 -12.16
CA LEU A 158 0.88 -10.27 -12.47
C LEU A 158 1.67 -10.88 -11.32
N ARG A 159 1.89 -10.14 -10.22
CA ARG A 159 2.63 -10.62 -9.07
C ARG A 159 1.71 -11.29 -8.05
N ASN A 160 2.13 -12.42 -7.54
CA ASN A 160 1.34 -13.17 -6.56
C ASN A 160 1.23 -12.48 -5.20
N ASP A 161 2.21 -11.65 -4.85
CA ASP A 161 2.29 -10.91 -3.58
C ASP A 161 1.54 -9.56 -3.59
N PHE A 162 0.77 -9.28 -4.67
CA PHE A 162 -0.10 -8.12 -4.78
C PHE A 162 -1.55 -8.52 -5.03
N ILE A 163 -2.49 -7.77 -4.45
CA ILE A 163 -3.93 -7.87 -4.72
C ILE A 163 -4.51 -6.46 -4.85
N ARG A 164 -5.36 -6.21 -5.84
CA ARG A 164 -6.07 -4.94 -5.97
C ARG A 164 -7.32 -4.92 -5.12
N TYR A 165 -7.53 -3.79 -4.45
CA TYR A 165 -8.79 -3.42 -3.81
C TYR A 165 -9.36 -2.18 -4.47
N ASP A 166 -10.58 -2.27 -4.96
CA ASP A 166 -11.34 -1.18 -5.53
C ASP A 166 -12.51 -0.82 -4.62
N MET A 167 -12.36 0.26 -3.82
CA MET A 167 -13.38 0.70 -2.88
C MET A 167 -14.71 1.07 -3.54
N LEU A 168 -14.69 1.48 -4.83
CA LEU A 168 -15.90 1.86 -5.55
C LEU A 168 -16.74 0.65 -5.97
N LYS A 169 -16.12 -0.53 -6.06
CA LYS A 169 -16.78 -1.80 -6.42
C LYS A 169 -16.99 -2.72 -5.21
N GLU A 170 -16.07 -2.70 -4.27
CA GLU A 170 -15.95 -3.69 -3.19
C GLU A 170 -16.21 -3.09 -1.80
N GLY A 171 -16.28 -1.75 -1.67
CA GLY A 171 -16.33 -1.04 -0.38
C GLY A 171 -17.56 -1.33 0.48
N ASP A 172 -18.68 -1.76 -0.13
CA ASP A 172 -19.91 -2.09 0.57
C ASP A 172 -19.88 -3.49 1.22
N ASN A 173 -18.87 -4.32 0.88
CA ASN A 173 -18.74 -5.68 1.40
C ASN A 173 -17.32 -5.95 1.93
N LEU A 174 -16.94 -5.25 3.00
CA LEU A 174 -15.61 -5.35 3.60
C LEU A 174 -15.31 -6.75 4.18
N GLU A 175 -16.31 -7.49 4.63
CA GLU A 175 -16.15 -8.87 5.10
C GLU A 175 -15.61 -9.76 3.98
N LYS A 176 -16.30 -9.77 2.83
CA LYS A 176 -15.87 -10.55 1.66
C LYS A 176 -14.49 -10.12 1.15
N VAL A 177 -14.19 -8.83 1.18
CA VAL A 177 -12.87 -8.29 0.80
C VAL A 177 -11.81 -8.78 1.77
N THR A 178 -12.11 -8.77 3.06
CA THR A 178 -11.20 -9.26 4.11
C THR A 178 -10.90 -10.73 3.93
N ASP A 179 -11.90 -11.57 3.69
CA ASP A 179 -11.73 -13.00 3.42
C ASP A 179 -10.85 -13.23 2.19
N LYS A 180 -11.14 -12.58 1.08
CA LYS A 180 -10.33 -12.63 -0.15
C LYS A 180 -8.85 -12.28 0.10
N ILE A 181 -8.59 -11.23 0.88
CA ILE A 181 -7.23 -10.80 1.23
C ILE A 181 -6.55 -11.83 2.13
N MET A 182 -7.26 -12.35 3.12
CA MET A 182 -6.73 -13.37 4.03
C MET A 182 -6.41 -14.66 3.29
N ASP A 183 -7.30 -15.18 2.45
CA ASP A 183 -7.07 -16.37 1.63
C ASP A 183 -5.82 -16.20 0.75
N ARG A 184 -5.69 -15.04 0.10
CA ARG A 184 -4.49 -14.74 -0.70
C ARG A 184 -3.22 -14.71 0.16
N SER A 185 -3.29 -14.13 1.35
CA SER A 185 -2.14 -14.06 2.26
C SER A 185 -1.71 -15.44 2.76
N PHE A 186 -2.65 -16.38 2.91
CA PHE A 186 -2.33 -17.76 3.26
C PHE A 186 -1.63 -18.50 2.13
N ALA A 187 -2.05 -18.29 0.89
CA ALA A 187 -1.42 -18.90 -0.27
C ALA A 187 0.06 -18.51 -0.46
N LEU A 188 0.48 -17.35 0.06
CA LEU A 188 1.89 -16.88 0.01
C LEU A 188 2.78 -17.46 1.11
N GLY A 189 2.21 -18.06 2.11
CA GLY A 189 2.93 -18.55 3.29
C GLY A 189 3.18 -20.06 3.31
N LEU A 190 2.89 -20.73 2.21
CA LEU A 190 3.23 -22.12 1.93
C LEU A 190 4.53 -22.15 1.16
#